data_79e2ffcd4ab9e794f9f025b6c68cbc22
#
_entry.id   79e2ffcd4ab9e794f9f025b6c68cbc22
#
_cell.length_a   1.000
_cell.length_b   1.000
_cell.length_c   1.000
_cell.angle_alpha   90.00
_cell.angle_beta   90.00
_cell.angle_gamma   90.00
#
_symmetry.space_group_name_H-M   'P 1'
#
loop_
_entity.id
_entity.type
_entity.pdbx_description
1 polymer ?
#
loop_
_entity_poly.entity_id
_entity_poly.type
_entity_poly.pdbx_seq_one_letter_code
_entity_poly.pdbx_strand_id
1 'polypeptide(L)'
;MKNILVLTDFSINALNALNYALRLFEEDKCTFYLLNAYQHNELSTHNLFYPDLGEATYERTKNGSETGLKKLMDEIVMKNDNSNHHFEMISSYNTLWEAVKQTLENNDISIIIIGTQGETNAKNILFGSHTVNIIDKIKNCQLLLVPPDSILLKNTKKELVYATNFHTPFKYKELESMISIAKNIKAVVKVLHILENGKLTADQENNKEILREYLKGVEFAFHTLTNENVDAGVQSFVERRESDMLALINEKQSFLNNIYSGTMIDKEVEFNPQITIFLMHDTIIQTQ
;
A
#
# COMPACT_ATOMS: atom_id res chain seq x y z
N MET A 1 -2.48 16.68 10.86
CA MET A 1 -1.60 16.64 9.67
C MET A 1 -1.18 15.21 9.49
N LYS A 2 -1.29 14.64 8.31
CA LYS A 2 -0.91 13.26 8.04
C LYS A 2 0.53 13.22 7.55
N ASN A 3 1.34 12.30 8.08
CA ASN A 3 2.68 12.03 7.58
C ASN A 3 2.64 10.79 6.71
N ILE A 4 3.07 10.92 5.47
CA ILE A 4 2.98 9.90 4.43
C ILE A 4 4.38 9.59 3.92
N LEU A 5 4.81 8.33 4.04
CA LEU A 5 6.09 7.89 3.51
C LEU A 5 5.89 7.34 2.09
N VAL A 6 6.59 7.89 1.12
CA VAL A 6 6.57 7.44 -0.28
C VAL A 6 7.91 6.83 -0.62
N LEU A 7 7.91 5.55 -0.97
CA LEU A 7 9.12 4.84 -1.38
C LEU A 7 9.36 5.06 -2.88
N THR A 8 10.58 5.42 -3.26
CA THR A 8 10.94 5.67 -4.66
C THR A 8 12.28 5.07 -5.04
N ASP A 9 12.31 4.39 -6.17
CA ASP A 9 13.50 4.00 -6.93
C ASP A 9 13.67 4.84 -8.21
N PHE A 10 12.89 5.94 -8.30
CA PHE A 10 12.80 6.83 -9.46
C PHE A 10 12.20 6.17 -10.72
N SER A 11 11.67 4.96 -10.62
CA SER A 11 10.94 4.30 -11.71
C SER A 11 9.62 5.03 -12.02
N ILE A 12 9.09 4.78 -13.23
CA ILE A 12 7.78 5.28 -13.64
C ILE A 12 6.68 4.77 -12.68
N ASN A 13 6.82 3.55 -12.17
CA ASN A 13 5.86 2.96 -11.23
C ASN A 13 5.88 3.66 -9.86
N ALA A 14 7.07 4.00 -9.34
CA ALA A 14 7.19 4.79 -8.12
C ALA A 14 6.63 6.21 -8.30
N LEU A 15 6.87 6.83 -9.46
CA LEU A 15 6.28 8.13 -9.79
C LEU A 15 4.75 8.05 -9.90
N ASN A 16 4.22 6.96 -10.50
CA ASN A 16 2.77 6.73 -10.55
C ASN A 16 2.17 6.58 -9.14
N ALA A 17 2.83 5.82 -8.25
CA ALA A 17 2.40 5.65 -6.87
C ALA A 17 2.37 7.00 -6.11
N LEU A 18 3.38 7.84 -6.29
CA LEU A 18 3.40 9.19 -5.74
C LEU A 18 2.24 10.05 -6.28
N ASN A 19 2.03 10.07 -7.60
CA ASN A 19 0.94 10.84 -8.22
C ASN A 19 -0.44 10.36 -7.75
N TYR A 20 -0.61 9.06 -7.56
CA TYR A 20 -1.81 8.46 -6.99
C TYR A 20 -2.04 8.98 -5.56
N ALA A 21 -1.00 8.96 -4.72
CA ALA A 21 -1.08 9.44 -3.34
C ALA A 21 -1.38 10.94 -3.26
N LEU A 22 -0.76 11.78 -4.11
CA LEU A 22 -1.03 13.22 -4.16
C LEU A 22 -2.51 13.52 -4.47
N ARG A 23 -3.12 12.72 -5.34
CA ARG A 23 -4.56 12.84 -5.64
C ARG A 23 -5.45 12.30 -4.54
N LEU A 24 -5.07 11.17 -3.92
CA LEU A 24 -5.82 10.53 -2.84
C LEU A 24 -5.96 11.45 -1.63
N PHE A 25 -4.93 12.22 -1.33
CA PHE A 25 -4.84 13.12 -0.18
C PHE A 25 -4.94 14.62 -0.57
N GLU A 26 -5.51 14.93 -1.74
CA GLU A 26 -5.55 16.31 -2.28
C GLU A 26 -6.17 17.31 -1.29
N GLU A 27 -7.20 16.92 -0.55
CA GLU A 27 -7.90 17.77 0.41
C GLU A 27 -7.28 17.75 1.82
N ASP A 28 -6.34 16.83 2.08
CA ASP A 28 -5.73 16.65 3.39
C ASP A 28 -4.46 17.50 3.54
N LYS A 29 -4.20 17.98 4.77
CA LYS A 29 -2.90 18.54 5.12
C LYS A 29 -1.91 17.41 5.38
N CYS A 30 -0.92 17.26 4.48
CA CYS A 30 0.04 16.17 4.51
C CYS A 30 1.48 16.64 4.46
N THR A 31 2.37 15.90 5.16
CA THR A 31 3.80 15.89 4.86
C THR A 31 4.14 14.60 4.16
N PHE A 32 4.67 14.70 2.94
CA PHE A 32 5.15 13.58 2.16
C PHE A 32 6.67 13.43 2.34
N TYR A 33 7.09 12.32 2.92
CA TYR A 33 8.50 11.93 3.05
C TYR A 33 8.88 11.08 1.84
N LEU A 34 9.70 11.61 0.95
CA LEU A 34 10.17 10.91 -0.25
C LEU A 34 11.45 10.16 0.08
N LEU A 35 11.35 8.85 0.23
CA LEU A 35 12.48 8.00 0.63
C LEU A 35 13.07 7.27 -0.57
N ASN A 36 14.35 7.52 -0.84
CA ASN A 36 15.18 6.66 -1.68
C ASN A 36 16.24 5.98 -0.83
N ALA A 37 16.23 4.64 -0.82
CA ALA A 37 17.23 3.81 -0.17
C ALA A 37 18.17 3.22 -1.22
N TYR A 38 19.47 3.26 -0.97
CA TYR A 38 20.49 2.75 -1.87
C TYR A 38 21.58 2.04 -1.09
N GLN A 39 22.18 1.04 -1.74
CA GLN A 39 23.31 0.30 -1.20
C GLN A 39 24.40 0.14 -2.26
N HIS A 40 25.61 -0.07 -1.80
CA HIS A 40 26.68 -0.52 -2.65
C HIS A 40 26.61 -2.05 -2.80
N ASN A 41 26.48 -2.55 -4.03
CA ASN A 41 26.59 -3.98 -4.28
C ASN A 41 28.07 -4.39 -4.20
N GLU A 42 28.50 -4.86 -3.05
CA GLU A 42 29.87 -5.38 -2.82
C GLU A 42 30.20 -6.62 -3.67
N LEU A 43 29.21 -7.24 -4.29
CA LEU A 43 29.34 -8.49 -5.04
C LEU A 43 29.79 -8.32 -6.51
N SER A 44 30.17 -7.12 -6.96
CA SER A 44 30.82 -7.03 -8.27
C SER A 44 32.23 -7.56 -8.17
N THR A 45 32.58 -8.51 -9.03
CA THR A 45 33.95 -9.09 -9.13
C THR A 45 35.04 -8.04 -9.31
N HIS A 46 34.70 -6.82 -9.72
CA HIS A 46 35.60 -5.68 -9.80
C HIS A 46 36.09 -5.18 -8.44
N ASN A 47 35.26 -5.25 -7.38
CA ASN A 47 35.62 -4.75 -6.05
C ASN A 47 36.66 -5.63 -5.31
N LEU A 48 36.76 -6.90 -5.69
CA LEU A 48 37.78 -7.82 -5.13
C LEU A 48 39.19 -7.43 -5.52
N PHE A 49 39.37 -6.70 -6.63
CA PHE A 49 40.71 -6.35 -7.17
C PHE A 49 41.08 -4.88 -6.93
N TYR A 50 40.15 -4.01 -6.57
CA TYR A 50 40.34 -2.58 -6.38
C TYR A 50 39.59 -2.07 -5.12
N PRO A 51 40.15 -2.27 -3.92
CA PRO A 51 39.50 -1.88 -2.66
C PRO A 51 39.27 -0.36 -2.51
N ASP A 52 40.06 0.47 -3.18
CA ASP A 52 39.96 1.94 -3.10
C ASP A 52 38.78 2.54 -3.90
N LEU A 53 38.04 1.73 -4.68
CA LEU A 53 36.86 2.20 -5.42
C LEU A 53 35.61 2.33 -4.54
N GLY A 54 35.64 1.86 -3.30
CA GLY A 54 34.47 1.87 -2.38
C GLY A 54 33.98 3.30 -2.09
N GLU A 55 34.86 4.22 -1.77
CA GLU A 55 34.53 5.62 -1.46
C GLU A 55 33.98 6.37 -2.67
N ALA A 56 34.64 6.25 -3.83
CA ALA A 56 34.17 6.88 -5.07
C ALA A 56 32.81 6.34 -5.52
N THR A 57 32.54 5.05 -5.30
CA THR A 57 31.27 4.43 -5.65
C THR A 57 30.17 4.83 -4.66
N TYR A 58 30.47 4.92 -3.37
CA TYR A 58 29.55 5.45 -2.36
C TYR A 58 29.12 6.88 -2.70
N GLU A 59 30.08 7.78 -2.95
CA GLU A 59 29.79 9.17 -3.31
C GLU A 59 28.95 9.26 -4.60
N ARG A 60 29.22 8.41 -5.58
CA ARG A 60 28.44 8.36 -6.82
C ARG A 60 26.99 7.92 -6.57
N THR A 61 26.75 6.88 -5.79
CA THR A 61 25.40 6.39 -5.48
C THR A 61 24.64 7.37 -4.61
N LYS A 62 25.30 7.99 -3.63
CA LYS A 62 24.75 9.06 -2.81
C LYS A 62 24.31 10.26 -3.67
N ASN A 63 25.21 10.78 -4.49
CA ASN A 63 24.90 11.88 -5.40
C ASN A 63 23.78 11.53 -6.39
N GLY A 64 23.69 10.28 -6.83
CA GLY A 64 22.59 9.76 -7.65
C GLY A 64 21.25 9.83 -6.93
N SER A 65 21.20 9.38 -5.68
CA SER A 65 20.01 9.44 -4.83
C SER A 65 19.56 10.89 -4.56
N GLU A 66 20.48 11.74 -4.10
CA GLU A 66 20.17 13.15 -3.79
C GLU A 66 19.74 13.93 -5.04
N THR A 67 20.40 13.72 -6.18
CA THR A 67 20.02 14.33 -7.45
C THR A 67 18.66 13.84 -7.95
N GLY A 68 18.40 12.54 -7.82
CA GLY A 68 17.12 11.93 -8.17
C GLY A 68 15.97 12.51 -7.35
N LEU A 69 16.14 12.60 -6.02
CA LEU A 69 15.16 13.20 -5.12
C LEU A 69 14.92 14.68 -5.45
N LYS A 70 15.97 15.44 -5.74
CA LYS A 70 15.84 16.85 -6.12
C LYS A 70 15.06 17.01 -7.42
N LYS A 71 15.36 16.21 -8.44
CA LYS A 71 14.60 16.23 -9.71
C LYS A 71 13.13 15.89 -9.47
N LEU A 72 12.84 14.90 -8.64
CA LEU A 72 11.48 14.50 -8.28
C LEU A 72 10.74 15.67 -7.59
N MET A 73 11.41 16.36 -6.66
CA MET A 73 10.87 17.55 -6.02
C MET A 73 10.57 18.67 -7.01
N ASP A 74 11.50 18.96 -7.90
CA ASP A 74 11.30 20.00 -8.92
C ASP A 74 10.08 19.67 -9.82
N GLU A 75 9.91 18.40 -10.20
CA GLU A 75 8.74 17.94 -10.95
C GLU A 75 7.43 18.08 -10.17
N ILE A 76 7.44 17.77 -8.88
CA ILE A 76 6.26 17.90 -8.01
C ILE A 76 5.86 19.37 -7.91
N VAL A 77 6.80 20.24 -7.59
CA VAL A 77 6.55 21.70 -7.43
C VAL A 77 6.00 22.31 -8.72
N MET A 78 6.49 21.87 -9.89
CA MET A 78 5.99 22.34 -11.18
C MET A 78 4.55 21.88 -11.50
N LYS A 79 4.14 20.71 -11.00
CA LYS A 79 2.85 20.08 -11.36
C LYS A 79 1.79 20.19 -10.27
N ASN A 80 2.20 20.41 -9.04
CA ASN A 80 1.33 20.39 -7.87
C ASN A 80 1.48 21.67 -7.05
N ASP A 81 0.53 22.60 -7.21
CA ASP A 81 0.44 23.84 -6.44
C ASP A 81 -0.51 23.69 -5.23
N ASN A 82 -0.44 22.55 -4.55
CA ASN A 82 -1.28 22.27 -3.40
C ASN A 82 -0.61 22.76 -2.10
N SER A 83 -1.07 23.88 -1.57
CA SER A 83 -0.57 24.47 -0.32
C SER A 83 -0.79 23.59 0.93
N ASN A 84 -1.63 22.54 0.84
CA ASN A 84 -1.83 21.56 1.92
C ASN A 84 -0.72 20.51 1.98
N HIS A 85 0.11 20.40 0.94
CA HIS A 85 1.16 19.41 0.84
C HIS A 85 2.53 19.99 1.14
N HIS A 86 3.23 19.39 2.08
CA HIS A 86 4.63 19.64 2.38
C HIS A 86 5.45 18.43 2.00
N PHE A 87 6.73 18.62 1.61
CA PHE A 87 7.59 17.54 1.12
C PHE A 87 8.93 17.56 1.82
N GLU A 88 9.40 16.38 2.22
CA GLU A 88 10.73 16.15 2.77
C GLU A 88 11.43 15.04 2.01
N MET A 89 12.73 15.19 1.78
CA MET A 89 13.55 14.22 1.06
C MET A 89 14.39 13.41 2.04
N ILE A 90 14.38 12.08 1.90
CA ILE A 90 15.21 11.16 2.67
C ILE A 90 16.06 10.33 1.71
N SER A 91 17.36 10.59 1.69
CA SER A 91 18.36 9.81 0.98
C SER A 91 19.07 8.91 2.01
N SER A 92 18.93 7.59 1.91
CA SER A 92 19.40 6.66 2.93
C SER A 92 20.34 5.60 2.36
N TYR A 93 21.57 5.53 2.87
CA TYR A 93 22.52 4.47 2.57
C TYR A 93 22.26 3.25 3.46
N ASN A 94 21.19 2.52 3.12
CA ASN A 94 20.70 1.36 3.85
C ASN A 94 19.98 0.40 2.91
N THR A 95 19.65 -0.80 3.40
CA THR A 95 18.59 -1.60 2.78
C THR A 95 17.27 -0.84 2.83
N LEU A 96 16.37 -1.10 1.89
CA LEU A 96 15.06 -0.44 1.90
C LEU A 96 14.34 -0.65 3.25
N TRP A 97 14.41 -1.85 3.80
CA TRP A 97 13.80 -2.17 5.09
C TRP A 97 14.36 -1.33 6.24
N GLU A 98 15.68 -1.23 6.35
CA GLU A 98 16.32 -0.45 7.42
C GLU A 98 16.02 1.04 7.29
N ALA A 99 16.04 1.56 6.06
CA ALA A 99 15.67 2.94 5.79
C ALA A 99 14.22 3.24 6.17
N VAL A 100 13.28 2.36 5.83
CA VAL A 100 11.87 2.48 6.24
C VAL A 100 11.75 2.40 7.76
N LYS A 101 12.39 1.42 8.41
CA LYS A 101 12.36 1.25 9.86
C LYS A 101 12.85 2.52 10.58
N GLN A 102 14.00 3.05 10.19
CA GLN A 102 14.55 4.29 10.75
C GLN A 102 13.61 5.48 10.53
N THR A 103 12.97 5.57 9.37
CA THR A 103 12.03 6.64 9.08
C THR A 103 10.79 6.55 9.97
N LEU A 104 10.26 5.34 10.20
CA LEU A 104 9.13 5.11 11.11
C LEU A 104 9.47 5.41 12.58
N GLU A 105 10.70 5.13 13.01
CA GLU A 105 11.17 5.42 14.36
C GLU A 105 11.33 6.93 14.64
N ASN A 106 11.70 7.69 13.61
CA ASN A 106 11.97 9.13 13.74
C ASN A 106 10.79 10.02 13.36
N ASN A 107 9.77 9.49 12.70
CA ASN A 107 8.62 10.25 12.21
C ASN A 107 7.34 9.48 12.49
N ASP A 108 6.29 10.19 12.88
CA ASP A 108 4.96 9.61 13.11
C ASP A 108 4.27 9.36 11.75
N ILE A 109 4.76 8.35 11.02
CA ILE A 109 4.23 7.96 9.71
C ILE A 109 2.92 7.20 9.87
N SER A 110 1.87 7.68 9.23
CA SER A 110 0.54 7.06 9.27
C SER A 110 0.32 6.06 8.15
N ILE A 111 0.98 6.24 6.98
CA ILE A 111 0.81 5.38 5.82
C ILE A 111 2.07 5.37 4.96
N ILE A 112 2.40 4.20 4.43
CA ILE A 112 3.50 4.01 3.46
C ILE A 112 2.90 3.76 2.09
N ILE A 113 3.37 4.49 1.08
CA ILE A 113 2.99 4.35 -0.31
C ILE A 113 4.10 3.64 -1.07
N ILE A 114 3.77 2.59 -1.78
CA ILE A 114 4.73 1.81 -2.56
C ILE A 114 4.14 1.37 -3.90
N GLY A 115 4.88 1.53 -4.97
CA GLY A 115 4.56 0.90 -6.26
C GLY A 115 4.73 -0.61 -6.16
N THR A 116 3.81 -1.38 -6.71
CA THR A 116 3.85 -2.86 -6.60
C THR A 116 4.97 -3.48 -7.42
N GLN A 117 5.45 -2.80 -8.45
CA GLN A 117 6.56 -3.22 -9.31
C GLN A 117 7.65 -2.14 -9.33
N GLY A 118 8.91 -2.55 -9.34
CA GLY A 118 10.06 -1.66 -9.52
C GLY A 118 10.57 -1.62 -10.97
N GLU A 119 11.82 -1.19 -11.14
CA GLU A 119 12.49 -1.04 -12.45
C GLU A 119 12.47 -2.29 -13.34
N THR A 120 12.45 -3.48 -12.75
CA THR A 120 12.58 -4.76 -13.48
C THR A 120 11.34 -5.17 -14.28
N ASN A 121 10.17 -4.54 -14.06
CA ASN A 121 8.91 -4.76 -14.80
C ASN A 121 8.67 -6.22 -15.24
N ALA A 122 8.90 -7.17 -14.33
CA ALA A 122 8.68 -8.60 -14.63
C ALA A 122 7.18 -8.84 -14.81
N LYS A 123 6.76 -9.10 -16.04
CA LYS A 123 5.36 -9.13 -16.50
C LYS A 123 4.43 -10.11 -15.76
N ASN A 124 4.95 -11.02 -14.96
CA ASN A 124 4.18 -12.05 -14.25
C ASN A 124 4.37 -11.98 -12.72
N ILE A 125 4.95 -10.91 -12.19
CA ILE A 125 5.16 -10.74 -10.75
C ILE A 125 4.27 -9.60 -10.29
N LEU A 126 3.28 -9.91 -9.46
CA LEU A 126 2.36 -8.92 -8.89
C LEU A 126 3.08 -7.92 -7.99
N PHE A 127 3.98 -8.42 -7.16
CA PHE A 127 4.77 -7.60 -6.22
C PHE A 127 6.26 -7.88 -6.38
N GLY A 128 7.05 -6.83 -6.58
CA GLY A 128 8.50 -6.92 -6.52
C GLY A 128 8.99 -7.40 -5.14
N SER A 129 10.17 -8.00 -5.09
CA SER A 129 10.75 -8.55 -3.85
C SER A 129 10.84 -7.52 -2.71
N HIS A 130 11.09 -6.26 -3.03
CA HIS A 130 11.12 -5.16 -2.06
C HIS A 130 9.74 -4.89 -1.47
N THR A 131 8.68 -4.90 -2.30
CA THR A 131 7.30 -4.71 -1.87
C THR A 131 6.88 -5.84 -0.93
N VAL A 132 7.13 -7.10 -1.30
CA VAL A 132 6.85 -8.27 -0.45
C VAL A 132 7.56 -8.15 0.90
N ASN A 133 8.85 -7.79 0.90
CA ASN A 133 9.64 -7.64 2.13
C ASN A 133 9.06 -6.56 3.06
N ILE A 134 8.60 -5.43 2.51
CA ILE A 134 7.96 -4.37 3.30
C ILE A 134 6.63 -4.85 3.90
N ILE A 135 5.79 -5.49 3.10
CA ILE A 135 4.50 -6.02 3.56
C ILE A 135 4.68 -7.02 4.70
N ASP A 136 5.65 -7.92 4.60
CA ASP A 136 5.92 -8.95 5.61
C ASP A 136 6.42 -8.35 6.94
N LYS A 137 7.21 -7.29 6.87
CA LYS A 137 7.88 -6.72 8.04
C LYS A 137 7.11 -5.58 8.71
N ILE A 138 6.33 -4.82 7.96
CA ILE A 138 5.52 -3.74 8.52
C ILE A 138 4.27 -4.31 9.18
N LYS A 139 4.10 -4.02 10.48
CA LYS A 139 2.93 -4.46 11.28
C LYS A 139 2.25 -3.31 12.03
N ASN A 140 2.86 -2.15 12.02
CA ASN A 140 2.43 -0.98 12.81
C ASN A 140 2.10 0.26 11.99
N CYS A 141 2.15 0.17 10.68
CA CYS A 141 1.85 1.25 9.75
C CYS A 141 0.99 0.72 8.60
N GLN A 142 0.11 1.54 8.08
CA GLN A 142 -0.74 1.17 6.96
C GLN A 142 0.06 1.22 5.65
N LEU A 143 -0.32 0.37 4.68
CA LEU A 143 0.34 0.30 3.39
C LEU A 143 -0.66 0.58 2.26
N LEU A 144 -0.28 1.41 1.31
CA LEU A 144 -0.99 1.58 0.05
C LEU A 144 -0.11 1.06 -1.09
N LEU A 145 -0.53 -0.04 -1.68
CA LEU A 145 0.15 -0.72 -2.78
C LEU A 145 -0.48 -0.27 -4.09
N VAL A 146 0.29 0.40 -4.93
CA VAL A 146 -0.22 1.03 -6.15
C VAL A 146 0.36 0.32 -7.38
N PRO A 147 -0.48 -0.38 -8.17
CA PRO A 147 -0.07 -0.98 -9.44
C PRO A 147 0.36 0.07 -10.47
N PRO A 148 1.18 -0.33 -11.48
CA PRO A 148 1.74 0.61 -12.47
C PRO A 148 0.70 1.45 -13.21
N ASP A 149 -0.43 0.83 -13.55
CA ASP A 149 -1.48 1.46 -14.38
C ASP A 149 -2.65 2.04 -13.57
N SER A 150 -2.50 2.06 -12.23
CA SER A 150 -3.55 2.61 -11.36
C SER A 150 -3.62 4.13 -11.48
N ILE A 151 -4.79 4.63 -11.85
CA ILE A 151 -5.07 6.06 -11.97
C ILE A 151 -6.32 6.41 -11.17
N LEU A 152 -6.17 7.34 -10.23
CA LEU A 152 -7.31 7.89 -9.51
C LEU A 152 -7.92 9.06 -10.33
N LEU A 153 -8.95 8.75 -11.14
CA LEU A 153 -9.62 9.76 -11.97
C LEU A 153 -10.49 10.69 -11.12
N LYS A 154 -10.48 11.99 -11.43
CA LYS A 154 -11.40 12.95 -10.82
C LYS A 154 -12.81 12.79 -11.41
N ASN A 155 -13.83 13.16 -10.62
CA ASN A 155 -15.24 13.23 -11.04
C ASN A 155 -15.87 11.91 -11.57
N THR A 156 -15.30 10.77 -11.23
CA THR A 156 -15.93 9.45 -11.45
C THR A 156 -16.44 8.89 -10.13
N LYS A 157 -17.52 8.11 -10.19
CA LYS A 157 -18.00 7.37 -9.02
C LYS A 157 -16.95 6.32 -8.68
N LYS A 158 -16.47 6.33 -7.43
CA LYS A 158 -15.43 5.43 -6.95
C LYS A 158 -16.03 4.30 -6.14
N GLU A 159 -15.39 3.15 -6.20
CA GLU A 159 -15.77 1.99 -5.42
C GLU A 159 -14.55 1.47 -4.63
N LEU A 160 -14.70 1.43 -3.30
CA LEU A 160 -13.74 0.81 -2.39
C LEU A 160 -14.35 -0.48 -1.88
N VAL A 161 -13.74 -1.62 -2.20
CA VAL A 161 -14.16 -2.92 -1.68
C VAL A 161 -13.43 -3.18 -0.37
N TYR A 162 -14.17 -3.45 0.70
CA TYR A 162 -13.63 -3.90 1.97
C TYR A 162 -13.99 -5.37 2.18
N ALA A 163 -13.00 -6.26 2.03
CA ALA A 163 -13.20 -7.69 2.21
C ALA A 163 -12.98 -8.08 3.68
N THR A 164 -13.96 -8.80 4.27
CA THR A 164 -13.94 -9.20 5.68
C THR A 164 -14.72 -10.49 5.90
N ASN A 165 -14.29 -11.28 6.89
CA ASN A 165 -14.97 -12.51 7.34
C ASN A 165 -15.87 -12.29 8.58
N PHE A 166 -15.91 -11.09 9.15
CA PHE A 166 -16.61 -10.72 10.37
C PHE A 166 -16.22 -11.52 11.62
N HIS A 167 -15.13 -12.29 11.60
CA HIS A 167 -14.75 -13.11 12.77
C HIS A 167 -14.22 -12.27 13.93
N THR A 168 -13.49 -11.19 13.62
CA THR A 168 -12.86 -10.34 14.62
C THR A 168 -13.71 -9.09 14.86
N PRO A 169 -13.92 -8.67 16.12
CA PRO A 169 -14.56 -7.40 16.43
C PRO A 169 -13.77 -6.22 15.85
N PHE A 170 -14.47 -5.31 15.20
CA PHE A 170 -13.86 -4.12 14.63
C PHE A 170 -13.59 -3.05 15.68
N LYS A 171 -12.45 -2.39 15.59
CA LYS A 171 -12.17 -1.15 16.32
C LYS A 171 -12.27 0.02 15.35
N TYR A 172 -12.96 1.09 15.75
CA TYR A 172 -13.14 2.27 14.89
C TYR A 172 -11.80 2.82 14.38
N LYS A 173 -10.78 2.87 15.26
CA LYS A 173 -9.44 3.37 14.94
C LYS A 173 -8.77 2.62 13.78
N GLU A 174 -9.05 1.33 13.63
CA GLU A 174 -8.51 0.51 12.52
C GLU A 174 -9.17 0.86 11.19
N LEU A 175 -10.45 1.22 11.20
CA LEU A 175 -11.23 1.55 10.01
C LEU A 175 -11.18 3.04 9.67
N GLU A 176 -10.76 3.89 10.59
CA GLU A 176 -10.77 5.35 10.46
C GLU A 176 -10.06 5.83 9.20
N SER A 177 -8.91 5.25 8.88
CA SER A 177 -8.14 5.61 7.69
C SER A 177 -8.85 5.20 6.41
N MET A 178 -9.47 4.01 6.36
CA MET A 178 -10.27 3.56 5.23
C MET A 178 -11.48 4.48 5.02
N ILE A 179 -12.17 4.82 6.10
CA ILE A 179 -13.32 5.74 6.06
C ILE A 179 -12.88 7.13 5.59
N SER A 180 -11.73 7.61 6.06
CA SER A 180 -11.14 8.89 5.60
C SER A 180 -10.82 8.85 4.10
N ILE A 181 -10.17 7.78 3.63
CA ILE A 181 -9.89 7.57 2.20
C ILE A 181 -11.19 7.56 1.40
N ALA A 182 -12.19 6.78 1.83
CA ALA A 182 -13.48 6.70 1.13
C ALA A 182 -14.16 8.08 1.02
N LYS A 183 -14.07 8.91 2.05
CA LYS A 183 -14.57 10.29 2.04
C LYS A 183 -13.81 11.16 1.04
N ASN A 184 -12.48 11.13 1.06
CA ASN A 184 -11.63 11.94 0.20
C ASN A 184 -11.91 11.71 -1.27
N ILE A 185 -12.05 10.45 -1.68
CA ILE A 185 -12.33 10.09 -3.08
C ILE A 185 -13.82 9.95 -3.38
N LYS A 186 -14.70 10.22 -2.41
CA LYS A 186 -16.16 10.08 -2.52
C LYS A 186 -16.57 8.68 -3.00
N ALA A 187 -15.89 7.65 -2.45
CA ALA A 187 -16.15 6.27 -2.82
C ALA A 187 -17.37 5.71 -2.07
N VAL A 188 -18.05 4.78 -2.74
CA VAL A 188 -18.99 3.86 -2.09
C VAL A 188 -18.20 2.69 -1.53
N VAL A 189 -18.35 2.43 -0.23
CA VAL A 189 -17.71 1.27 0.42
C VAL A 189 -18.56 0.02 0.17
N LYS A 190 -17.99 -0.97 -0.53
CA LYS A 190 -18.61 -2.28 -0.73
C LYS A 190 -18.01 -3.27 0.25
N VAL A 191 -18.74 -3.56 1.33
CA VAL A 191 -18.31 -4.58 2.30
C VAL A 191 -18.59 -5.95 1.71
N LEU A 192 -17.54 -6.68 1.36
CA LEU A 192 -17.61 -8.00 0.76
C LEU A 192 -17.32 -9.08 1.80
N HIS A 193 -18.21 -10.04 1.91
CA HIS A 193 -18.06 -11.24 2.69
C HIS A 193 -18.20 -12.48 1.81
N ILE A 194 -17.27 -13.41 1.93
CA ILE A 194 -17.34 -14.71 1.28
C ILE A 194 -17.80 -15.72 2.33
N LEU A 195 -18.99 -16.26 2.14
CA LEU A 195 -19.58 -17.24 3.03
C LEU A 195 -19.25 -18.66 2.53
N GLU A 196 -18.32 -19.31 3.19
CA GLU A 196 -17.89 -20.65 2.80
C GLU A 196 -18.97 -21.71 3.04
N ASN A 197 -19.70 -21.61 4.15
CA ASN A 197 -20.76 -22.56 4.51
C ASN A 197 -21.87 -21.93 5.35
N GLY A 198 -23.11 -22.20 4.99
CA GLY A 198 -24.27 -21.98 5.86
C GLY A 198 -24.69 -20.52 6.03
N LYS A 199 -24.75 -20.05 7.27
CA LYS A 199 -25.18 -18.68 7.66
C LYS A 199 -24.10 -18.08 8.58
N LEU A 200 -24.11 -16.77 8.70
CA LEU A 200 -23.29 -16.05 9.68
C LEU A 200 -23.63 -16.56 11.10
N THR A 201 -22.62 -16.67 11.93
CA THR A 201 -22.79 -16.92 13.37
C THR A 201 -23.35 -15.68 14.05
N ALA A 202 -23.86 -15.83 15.28
CA ALA A 202 -24.36 -14.69 16.06
C ALA A 202 -23.27 -13.63 16.29
N ASP A 203 -22.03 -14.04 16.50
CA ASP A 203 -20.88 -13.12 16.68
C ASP A 203 -20.56 -12.39 15.38
N GLN A 204 -20.60 -13.07 14.24
CA GLN A 204 -20.39 -12.44 12.94
C GLN A 204 -21.49 -11.43 12.60
N GLU A 205 -22.76 -11.76 12.91
CA GLU A 205 -23.88 -10.79 12.73
C GLU A 205 -23.69 -9.56 13.63
N ASN A 206 -23.29 -9.76 14.89
CA ASN A 206 -23.00 -8.65 15.79
C ASN A 206 -21.85 -7.77 15.27
N ASN A 207 -20.74 -8.38 14.83
CA ASN A 207 -19.61 -7.64 14.25
C ASN A 207 -20.00 -6.88 12.97
N LYS A 208 -20.86 -7.47 12.14
CA LYS A 208 -21.40 -6.80 10.94
C LYS A 208 -22.23 -5.56 11.31
N GLU A 209 -23.04 -5.63 12.37
CA GLU A 209 -23.81 -4.47 12.83
C GLU A 209 -22.88 -3.38 13.43
N ILE A 210 -21.83 -3.76 14.16
CA ILE A 210 -20.80 -2.81 14.63
C ILE A 210 -20.14 -2.11 13.43
N LEU A 211 -19.75 -2.86 12.40
CA LEU A 211 -19.19 -2.29 11.18
C LEU A 211 -20.17 -1.33 10.49
N ARG A 212 -21.45 -1.69 10.42
CA ARG A 212 -22.52 -0.82 9.89
C ARG A 212 -22.56 0.53 10.60
N GLU A 213 -22.47 0.52 11.93
CA GLU A 213 -22.44 1.75 12.72
C GLU A 213 -21.23 2.63 12.39
N TYR A 214 -20.06 2.03 12.25
CA TYR A 214 -18.85 2.76 11.92
C TYR A 214 -18.85 3.38 10.51
N LEU A 215 -19.56 2.75 9.57
CA LEU A 215 -19.66 3.21 8.18
C LEU A 215 -20.74 4.27 7.95
N LYS A 216 -21.53 4.67 8.94
CA LYS A 216 -22.61 5.67 8.77
C LYS A 216 -22.15 7.03 8.19
N GLY A 217 -20.86 7.31 8.22
CA GLY A 217 -20.29 8.56 7.66
C GLY A 217 -19.94 8.51 6.17
N VAL A 218 -20.18 7.39 5.48
CA VAL A 218 -19.92 7.16 4.05
C VAL A 218 -21.07 6.38 3.41
N GLU A 219 -21.18 6.44 2.08
CA GLU A 219 -22.10 5.56 1.35
C GLU A 219 -21.55 4.12 1.36
N PHE A 220 -22.35 3.14 1.76
CA PHE A 220 -21.90 1.75 1.80
C PHE A 220 -23.00 0.74 1.44
N ALA A 221 -22.57 -0.48 1.06
CA ALA A 221 -23.46 -1.63 0.84
C ALA A 221 -22.75 -2.93 1.22
N PHE A 222 -23.50 -3.88 1.82
CA PHE A 222 -23.00 -5.23 2.11
C PHE A 222 -23.27 -6.17 0.94
N HIS A 223 -22.30 -7.00 0.61
CA HIS A 223 -22.38 -8.04 -0.40
C HIS A 223 -21.90 -9.37 0.21
N THR A 224 -22.60 -10.44 -0.11
CA THR A 224 -22.21 -11.79 0.31
C THR A 224 -22.14 -12.68 -0.93
N LEU A 225 -21.00 -13.32 -1.14
CA LEU A 225 -20.86 -14.40 -2.11
C LEU A 225 -20.85 -15.73 -1.37
N THR A 226 -21.37 -16.78 -2.00
CA THR A 226 -21.49 -18.11 -1.40
C THR A 226 -20.85 -19.15 -2.27
N ASN A 227 -20.27 -20.21 -1.63
CA ASN A 227 -19.71 -21.35 -2.32
C ASN A 227 -18.53 -21.07 -3.25
N GLU A 228 -17.78 -20.00 -2.97
CA GLU A 228 -16.57 -19.64 -3.71
C GLU A 228 -15.35 -19.76 -2.80
N ASN A 229 -14.20 -20.05 -3.39
CA ASN A 229 -12.91 -19.83 -2.73
C ASN A 229 -12.76 -18.34 -2.43
N VAL A 230 -12.24 -17.99 -1.25
CA VAL A 230 -12.15 -16.58 -0.79
C VAL A 230 -11.39 -15.73 -1.79
N ASP A 231 -10.22 -16.19 -2.24
CA ASP A 231 -9.35 -15.44 -3.14
C ASP A 231 -10.03 -15.21 -4.51
N ALA A 232 -10.58 -16.28 -5.09
CA ALA A 232 -11.31 -16.21 -6.36
C ALA A 232 -12.57 -15.34 -6.27
N GLY A 233 -13.29 -15.41 -5.15
CA GLY A 233 -14.48 -14.61 -4.92
C GLY A 233 -14.16 -13.11 -4.83
N VAL A 234 -13.10 -12.74 -4.09
CA VAL A 234 -12.66 -11.35 -3.98
C VAL A 234 -12.20 -10.83 -5.33
N GLN A 235 -11.36 -11.58 -6.04
CA GLN A 235 -10.87 -11.20 -7.37
C GLN A 235 -12.00 -11.01 -8.36
N SER A 236 -12.89 -11.99 -8.51
CA SER A 236 -14.02 -11.94 -9.41
C SER A 236 -14.96 -10.75 -9.10
N PHE A 237 -15.17 -10.46 -7.81
CA PHE A 237 -15.99 -9.32 -7.39
C PHE A 237 -15.37 -7.99 -7.81
N VAL A 238 -14.08 -7.80 -7.54
CA VAL A 238 -13.33 -6.58 -7.85
C VAL A 238 -13.26 -6.34 -9.36
N GLU A 239 -12.91 -7.38 -10.13
CA GLU A 239 -12.76 -7.28 -11.59
C GLU A 239 -14.07 -6.99 -12.31
N ARG A 240 -15.15 -7.74 -11.98
CA ARG A 240 -16.47 -7.55 -12.62
C ARG A 240 -17.08 -6.18 -12.36
N ARG A 241 -16.67 -5.53 -11.28
CA ARG A 241 -17.18 -4.22 -10.88
C ARG A 241 -16.26 -3.08 -11.28
N GLU A 242 -15.05 -3.40 -11.78
CA GLU A 242 -14.02 -2.40 -12.07
C GLU A 242 -13.77 -1.50 -10.85
N SER A 243 -13.67 -2.13 -9.66
CA SER A 243 -13.51 -1.40 -8.40
C SER A 243 -12.17 -0.65 -8.37
N ASP A 244 -12.13 0.51 -7.72
CA ASP A 244 -10.94 1.37 -7.71
C ASP A 244 -9.92 1.00 -6.64
N MET A 245 -10.37 0.41 -5.53
CA MET A 245 -9.51 0.06 -4.40
C MET A 245 -10.04 -1.17 -3.65
N LEU A 246 -9.11 -2.02 -3.20
CA LEU A 246 -9.38 -3.13 -2.30
C LEU A 246 -8.76 -2.84 -0.94
N ALA A 247 -9.56 -2.78 0.12
CA ALA A 247 -9.10 -2.63 1.49
C ALA A 247 -9.16 -3.97 2.24
N LEU A 248 -8.08 -4.28 2.97
CA LEU A 248 -7.91 -5.52 3.74
C LEU A 248 -7.32 -5.20 5.11
N ILE A 249 -7.73 -5.93 6.14
CA ILE A 249 -7.03 -5.94 7.44
C ILE A 249 -6.06 -7.11 7.46
N ASN A 250 -4.80 -6.83 7.73
CA ASN A 250 -3.74 -7.85 7.84
C ASN A 250 -3.75 -8.52 9.22
N GLU A 251 -4.82 -9.25 9.54
CA GLU A 251 -4.95 -9.91 10.85
C GLU A 251 -4.17 -11.21 10.96
N LYS A 252 -3.99 -11.92 9.88
CA LYS A 252 -3.19 -13.17 9.81
C LYS A 252 -2.78 -13.43 8.36
N GLN A 253 -1.51 -13.64 8.17
CA GLN A 253 -0.76 -13.92 6.94
C GLN A 253 -1.41 -14.83 5.87
N SER A 254 -2.57 -15.49 6.12
CA SER A 254 -3.08 -16.49 5.21
C SER A 254 -3.59 -15.95 3.87
N PHE A 255 -4.41 -14.90 3.87
CA PHE A 255 -4.94 -14.32 2.63
C PHE A 255 -3.85 -13.60 1.83
N LEU A 256 -3.02 -12.81 2.52
CA LEU A 256 -1.91 -12.10 1.89
C LEU A 256 -0.80 -13.05 1.44
N ASN A 257 -0.52 -14.13 2.18
CA ASN A 257 0.45 -15.14 1.78
C ASN A 257 0.06 -15.82 0.45
N ASN A 258 -1.22 -16.05 0.21
CA ASN A 258 -1.69 -16.56 -1.08
C ASN A 258 -1.52 -15.53 -2.20
N ILE A 259 -1.67 -14.24 -1.89
CA ILE A 259 -1.41 -13.14 -2.83
C ILE A 259 0.10 -13.00 -3.14
N TYR A 260 1.00 -13.21 -2.15
CA TYR A 260 2.44 -12.98 -2.32
C TYR A 260 3.21 -14.17 -2.84
N SER A 261 2.86 -15.37 -2.39
CA SER A 261 3.70 -16.53 -2.63
C SER A 261 3.67 -17.01 -4.08
N GLY A 262 2.71 -16.57 -4.88
CA GLY A 262 2.48 -17.17 -6.20
C GLY A 262 2.29 -18.69 -6.13
N THR A 263 2.30 -19.25 -4.92
CA THR A 263 2.08 -20.68 -4.65
C THR A 263 0.60 -20.92 -4.41
N MET A 264 -0.21 -20.60 -5.40
CA MET A 264 -1.51 -21.25 -5.46
C MET A 264 -1.29 -22.72 -5.77
N ILE A 265 -1.74 -23.55 -4.87
CA ILE A 265 -1.73 -25.03 -5.04
C ILE A 265 -2.55 -25.43 -6.26
N ASP A 266 -3.46 -24.58 -6.73
CA ASP A 266 -4.18 -24.71 -8.00
C ASP A 266 -3.74 -23.60 -8.97
N LYS A 267 -3.04 -24.00 -10.03
CA LYS A 267 -2.48 -23.15 -11.09
C LYS A 267 -3.51 -22.41 -11.96
N GLU A 268 -4.79 -22.39 -11.60
CA GLU A 268 -5.87 -21.87 -12.43
C GLU A 268 -6.36 -20.47 -12.08
N VAL A 269 -6.02 -19.93 -10.90
CA VAL A 269 -6.43 -18.57 -10.51
C VAL A 269 -5.22 -17.81 -9.97
N GLU A 270 -4.55 -17.06 -10.84
CA GLU A 270 -3.57 -16.06 -10.43
C GLU A 270 -4.31 -14.82 -9.93
N PHE A 271 -4.28 -14.55 -8.61
CA PHE A 271 -4.76 -13.29 -8.07
C PHE A 271 -3.83 -12.17 -8.59
N ASN A 272 -4.28 -11.46 -9.59
CA ASN A 272 -3.55 -10.36 -10.22
C ASN A 272 -4.44 -9.12 -10.33
N PRO A 273 -4.85 -8.53 -9.21
CA PRO A 273 -5.69 -7.35 -9.27
C PRO A 273 -4.86 -6.16 -9.76
N GLN A 274 -5.22 -5.64 -10.92
CA GLN A 274 -4.74 -4.34 -11.40
C GLN A 274 -5.41 -3.19 -10.62
N ILE A 275 -5.54 -3.35 -9.30
CA ILE A 275 -6.25 -2.46 -8.41
C ILE A 275 -5.33 -2.04 -7.26
N THR A 276 -5.48 -0.81 -6.81
CA THR A 276 -4.79 -0.34 -5.61
C THR A 276 -5.25 -1.12 -4.38
N ILE A 277 -4.30 -1.62 -3.57
CA ILE A 277 -4.61 -2.35 -2.35
C ILE A 277 -4.24 -1.50 -1.14
N PHE A 278 -5.19 -1.29 -0.25
CA PHE A 278 -5.00 -0.63 1.03
C PHE A 278 -4.94 -1.68 2.15
N LEU A 279 -3.75 -1.91 2.68
CA LEU A 279 -3.52 -2.81 3.81
C LEU A 279 -3.57 -2.06 5.12
N MET A 280 -4.56 -2.37 5.93
CA MET A 280 -4.70 -1.89 7.29
C MET A 280 -4.05 -2.88 8.26
N HIS A 281 -3.38 -2.38 9.27
CA HIS A 281 -2.84 -3.20 10.36
C HIS A 281 -3.65 -2.96 11.63
N ASP A 282 -3.86 -4.04 12.40
CA ASP A 282 -4.39 -3.92 13.75
C ASP A 282 -3.40 -3.10 14.59
N THR A 283 -3.82 -1.97 15.09
CA THR A 283 -3.05 -1.19 16.05
C THR A 283 -3.04 -1.91 17.38
N ILE A 284 -2.21 -2.94 17.49
CA ILE A 284 -1.87 -3.49 18.80
C ILE A 284 -1.14 -2.37 19.54
N ILE A 285 -1.81 -1.75 20.48
CA ILE A 285 -1.14 -0.94 21.49
C ILE A 285 -0.23 -1.92 22.21
N GLN A 286 1.07 -1.88 21.91
CA GLN A 286 2.07 -2.47 22.79
C GLN A 286 1.97 -1.70 24.10
N THR A 287 1.13 -2.18 25.02
CA THR A 287 1.26 -1.86 26.44
C THR A 287 2.61 -2.41 26.86
N GLN A 288 3.57 -1.51 27.02
CA GLN A 288 4.83 -1.73 27.74
C GLN A 288 4.56 -2.20 29.17
#